data_235f88382e179e4119154ee3674f23e4
#
_entry.id   235f88382e179e4119154ee3674f23e4
#
_cell.length_a   1.000
_cell.length_b   1.000
_cell.length_c   1.000
_cell.angle_alpha   90.00
_cell.angle_beta   90.00
_cell.angle_gamma   90.00
#
_symmetry.space_group_name_H-M   'P 1'
#
loop_
_entity.id
_entity.type
_entity.pdbx_description
1 polymer ?
#
loop_
_entity_poly.entity_id
_entity_poly.type
_entity_poly.pdbx_seq_one_letter_code
_entity_poly.pdbx_strand_id
1 'polypeptide(L)'
;VSSRYYFSEQEKQDAASAQTKVGFVYVGPVGDHGWTYEHHQGLKAVEEAFGDKVKTKHVENVSEGPDAARVIQQLARGGHDIIFTTSFGFMNPTLKVAKEFSKINFEHATGYKRDKNVSTYSARFYEGRHVIGLIAGKMTKTNTIGYIASFPIPEVVRGINAAYLAAKSVNPQVKFKVIWVSTWFDPGKEADAANALIDQG
;
A
#
# COMPACT_ATOMS: atom_id res chain seq x y z
N VAL A 1 24.49 36.88 -29.30
CA VAL A 1 24.39 35.76 -30.25
C VAL A 1 23.62 34.65 -29.54
N SER A 2 22.32 34.54 -29.82
CA SER A 2 21.45 33.51 -29.25
C SER A 2 21.63 32.24 -30.07
N SER A 3 22.34 31.25 -29.51
CA SER A 3 22.40 29.90 -30.08
C SER A 3 21.08 29.19 -29.79
N ARG A 4 20.18 29.12 -30.76
CA ARG A 4 19.02 28.26 -30.72
C ARG A 4 19.48 26.85 -31.04
N TYR A 5 19.47 25.96 -30.05
CA TYR A 5 19.62 24.52 -30.28
C TYR A 5 18.36 24.02 -30.98
N TYR A 6 18.49 23.71 -32.27
CA TYR A 6 17.48 22.98 -33.02
C TYR A 6 17.71 21.48 -32.77
N PHE A 7 16.81 20.86 -32.03
CA PHE A 7 16.77 19.39 -31.98
C PHE A 7 16.34 18.87 -33.35
N SER A 8 16.98 17.81 -33.82
CA SER A 8 16.59 17.12 -35.05
C SER A 8 15.16 16.56 -34.89
N GLU A 9 14.45 16.36 -36.02
CA GLU A 9 13.13 15.73 -35.96
C GLU A 9 13.19 14.33 -35.35
N GLN A 10 14.30 13.61 -35.54
CA GLN A 10 14.56 12.32 -34.91
C GLN A 10 14.66 12.43 -33.39
N GLU A 11 15.39 13.42 -32.84
CA GLU A 11 15.47 13.66 -31.39
C GLU A 11 14.11 14.10 -30.79
N LYS A 12 13.29 14.81 -31.56
CA LYS A 12 11.91 15.16 -31.16
C LYS A 12 10.99 13.93 -31.20
N GLN A 13 11.18 13.05 -32.18
CA GLN A 13 10.43 11.81 -32.32
C GLN A 13 10.82 10.77 -31.27
N ASP A 14 12.12 10.65 -30.95
CA ASP A 14 12.65 9.80 -29.89
C ASP A 14 12.20 10.29 -28.50
N ALA A 15 12.17 11.59 -28.28
CA ALA A 15 11.62 12.18 -27.04
C ALA A 15 10.11 12.00 -26.91
N ALA A 16 9.38 12.00 -28.05
CA ALA A 16 7.93 11.75 -28.08
C ALA A 16 7.55 10.26 -27.93
N SER A 17 8.50 9.36 -28.20
CA SER A 17 8.33 7.90 -28.11
C SER A 17 8.90 7.28 -26.82
N ALA A 18 9.54 8.07 -25.96
CA ALA A 18 10.10 7.58 -24.70
C ALA A 18 8.96 7.18 -23.74
N GLN A 19 8.83 5.86 -23.51
CA GLN A 19 7.86 5.31 -22.56
C GLN A 19 8.26 5.71 -21.12
N THR A 20 7.28 6.19 -20.34
CA THR A 20 7.45 6.35 -18.89
C THR A 20 7.51 4.98 -18.22
N LYS A 21 8.60 4.69 -17.54
CA LYS A 21 8.77 3.42 -16.80
C LYS A 21 8.25 3.56 -15.38
N VAL A 22 7.27 2.73 -15.04
CA VAL A 22 6.58 2.75 -13.75
C VAL A 22 6.86 1.46 -12.99
N GLY A 23 7.47 1.57 -11.82
CA GLY A 23 7.78 0.44 -10.95
C GLY A 23 6.82 0.34 -9.77
N PHE A 24 6.48 -0.90 -9.36
CA PHE A 24 5.66 -1.17 -8.18
C PHE A 24 6.35 -2.19 -7.27
N VAL A 25 6.38 -1.90 -5.97
CA VAL A 25 6.95 -2.80 -4.95
C VAL A 25 5.83 -3.23 -4.02
N TYR A 26 5.50 -4.53 -4.03
CA TYR A 26 4.42 -5.13 -3.26
C TYR A 26 4.93 -5.93 -2.07
N VAL A 27 4.29 -5.77 -0.92
CA VAL A 27 4.63 -6.49 0.31
C VAL A 27 4.13 -7.94 0.30
N GLY A 28 3.06 -8.21 -0.41
CA GLY A 28 2.43 -9.53 -0.52
C GLY A 28 2.28 -9.98 -1.97
N PRO A 29 1.64 -11.14 -2.18
CA PRO A 29 1.33 -11.65 -3.51
C PRO A 29 0.14 -10.90 -4.13
N VAL A 30 0.10 -10.82 -5.45
CA VAL A 30 -1.06 -10.26 -6.19
C VAL A 30 -2.35 -11.03 -5.91
N GLY A 31 -2.24 -12.30 -5.56
CA GLY A 31 -3.37 -13.17 -5.22
C GLY A 31 -3.88 -13.05 -3.78
N ASP A 32 -3.54 -12.01 -3.01
CA ASP A 32 -4.02 -11.81 -1.64
C ASP A 32 -5.50 -11.37 -1.54
N HIS A 33 -6.13 -11.11 -2.68
CA HIS A 33 -7.51 -10.60 -2.79
C HIS A 33 -7.80 -9.34 -1.95
N GLY A 34 -6.75 -8.58 -1.61
CA GLY A 34 -6.85 -7.41 -0.74
C GLY A 34 -5.86 -6.33 -1.14
N TRP A 35 -4.93 -6.01 -0.24
CA TRP A 35 -4.02 -4.87 -0.36
C TRP A 35 -3.16 -4.88 -1.63
N THR A 36 -2.44 -5.97 -1.88
CA THR A 36 -1.58 -6.10 -3.05
C THR A 36 -2.40 -6.24 -4.33
N TYR A 37 -3.50 -7.01 -4.28
CA TYR A 37 -4.44 -7.13 -5.39
C TYR A 37 -4.95 -5.77 -5.86
N GLU A 38 -5.42 -4.91 -4.96
CA GLU A 38 -5.95 -3.59 -5.32
C GLU A 38 -4.88 -2.66 -5.91
N HIS A 39 -3.66 -2.68 -5.38
CA HIS A 39 -2.54 -1.96 -5.99
C HIS A 39 -2.22 -2.48 -7.40
N HIS A 40 -2.35 -3.79 -7.60
CA HIS A 40 -2.15 -4.39 -8.92
C HIS A 40 -3.29 -4.04 -9.90
N GLN A 41 -4.53 -3.88 -9.42
CA GLN A 41 -5.60 -3.31 -10.25
C GLN A 41 -5.27 -1.86 -10.66
N GLY A 42 -4.67 -1.08 -9.76
CA GLY A 42 -4.15 0.25 -10.07
C GLY A 42 -3.07 0.22 -11.16
N LEU A 43 -2.14 -0.73 -11.12
CA LEU A 43 -1.15 -0.94 -12.19
C LEU A 43 -1.83 -1.21 -13.53
N LYS A 44 -2.80 -2.14 -13.57
CA LYS A 44 -3.55 -2.46 -14.79
C LYS A 44 -4.32 -1.26 -15.33
N ALA A 45 -4.91 -0.45 -14.45
CA ALA A 45 -5.59 0.78 -14.85
C ALA A 45 -4.64 1.80 -15.49
N VAL A 46 -3.39 1.88 -15.00
CA VAL A 46 -2.33 2.70 -15.63
C VAL A 46 -2.00 2.18 -17.03
N GLU A 47 -1.85 0.87 -17.19
CA GLU A 47 -1.60 0.25 -18.50
C GLU A 47 -2.76 0.51 -19.48
N GLU A 48 -3.99 0.35 -19.03
CA GLU A 48 -5.18 0.58 -19.84
C GLU A 48 -5.32 2.06 -20.26
N ALA A 49 -5.07 2.98 -19.31
CA ALA A 49 -5.24 4.42 -19.56
C ALA A 49 -4.14 5.01 -20.46
N PHE A 50 -2.93 4.50 -20.39
CA PHE A 50 -1.77 5.11 -21.05
C PHE A 50 -1.19 4.26 -22.18
N GLY A 51 -1.53 2.98 -22.28
CA GLY A 51 -1.10 2.08 -23.36
C GLY A 51 0.41 2.12 -23.59
N ASP A 52 0.81 2.32 -24.82
CA ASP A 52 2.23 2.35 -25.24
C ASP A 52 3.06 3.50 -24.64
N LYS A 53 2.43 4.45 -23.95
CA LYS A 53 3.14 5.56 -23.30
C LYS A 53 3.79 5.16 -21.98
N VAL A 54 3.42 4.02 -21.42
CA VAL A 54 3.99 3.51 -20.15
C VAL A 54 4.54 2.10 -20.32
N LYS A 55 5.54 1.78 -19.51
CA LYS A 55 6.04 0.44 -19.30
C LYS A 55 6.06 0.14 -17.82
N THR A 56 5.24 -0.78 -17.37
CA THR A 56 5.13 -1.14 -15.96
C THR A 56 6.00 -2.32 -15.59
N LYS A 57 6.39 -2.39 -14.35
CA LYS A 57 7.03 -3.54 -13.72
C LYS A 57 6.64 -3.61 -12.25
N HIS A 58 6.35 -4.80 -11.74
CA HIS A 58 6.13 -5.00 -10.32
C HIS A 58 7.04 -6.09 -9.74
N VAL A 59 7.23 -6.06 -8.43
CA VAL A 59 7.94 -7.07 -7.65
C VAL A 59 7.09 -7.40 -6.43
N GLU A 60 6.73 -8.68 -6.30
CA GLU A 60 5.87 -9.20 -5.23
C GLU A 60 6.67 -9.75 -4.05
N ASN A 61 6.00 -9.92 -2.91
CA ASN A 61 6.52 -10.58 -1.72
C ASN A 61 7.84 -9.96 -1.22
N VAL A 62 7.93 -8.63 -1.30
CA VAL A 62 9.09 -7.90 -0.81
C VAL A 62 8.95 -7.66 0.68
N SER A 63 9.88 -8.21 1.46
CA SER A 63 9.91 -8.00 2.91
C SER A 63 10.23 -6.56 3.26
N GLU A 64 9.59 -6.04 4.30
CA GLU A 64 9.88 -4.71 4.84
C GLU A 64 11.29 -4.66 5.44
N GLY A 65 11.96 -3.51 5.34
CA GLY A 65 13.32 -3.33 5.85
C GLY A 65 14.41 -3.35 4.76
N PRO A 66 15.57 -4.01 4.98
CA PRO A 66 16.71 -3.98 4.06
C PRO A 66 16.42 -4.52 2.67
N ASP A 67 15.59 -5.53 2.55
CA ASP A 67 15.21 -6.13 1.28
C ASP A 67 14.40 -5.15 0.42
N ALA A 68 13.49 -4.39 1.05
CA ALA A 68 12.74 -3.34 0.38
C ALA A 68 13.69 -2.28 -0.23
N ALA A 69 14.69 -1.82 0.52
CA ALA A 69 15.66 -0.84 0.01
C ALA A 69 16.42 -1.38 -1.21
N ARG A 70 16.80 -2.66 -1.19
CA ARG A 70 17.49 -3.32 -2.30
C ARG A 70 16.61 -3.37 -3.56
N VAL A 71 15.35 -3.77 -3.42
CA VAL A 71 14.41 -3.88 -4.55
C VAL A 71 14.09 -2.50 -5.13
N ILE A 72 13.81 -1.51 -4.29
CA ILE A 72 13.54 -0.12 -4.71
C ILE A 72 14.76 0.43 -5.48
N GLN A 73 15.98 0.20 -4.96
CA GLN A 73 17.21 0.63 -5.62
C GLN A 73 17.42 -0.07 -6.96
N GLN A 74 17.07 -1.36 -7.08
CA GLN A 74 17.16 -2.09 -8.36
C GLN A 74 16.22 -1.49 -9.41
N LEU A 75 14.98 -1.14 -9.04
CA LEU A 75 14.05 -0.46 -9.95
C LEU A 75 14.59 0.91 -10.36
N ALA A 76 15.12 1.69 -9.39
CA ALA A 76 15.71 3.00 -9.67
C ALA A 76 16.89 2.92 -10.65
N ARG A 77 17.83 1.99 -10.42
CA ARG A 77 18.95 1.72 -11.34
C ARG A 77 18.51 1.18 -12.69
N GLY A 78 17.37 0.49 -12.75
CA GLY A 78 16.75 0.01 -13.99
C GLY A 78 16.13 1.12 -14.84
N GLY A 79 16.25 2.39 -14.43
CA GLY A 79 15.79 3.56 -15.18
C GLY A 79 14.28 3.74 -15.13
N HIS A 80 13.62 3.42 -13.99
CA HIS A 80 12.24 3.76 -13.78
C HIS A 80 12.11 5.25 -13.45
N ASP A 81 11.08 5.89 -13.98
CA ASP A 81 10.81 7.32 -13.81
C ASP A 81 9.96 7.59 -12.56
N ILE A 82 9.09 6.64 -12.22
CA ILE A 82 8.24 6.68 -11.03
C ILE A 82 8.16 5.30 -10.38
N ILE A 83 8.24 5.26 -9.05
CA ILE A 83 8.23 4.01 -8.28
C ILE A 83 7.21 4.12 -7.15
N PHE A 84 6.22 3.23 -7.16
CA PHE A 84 5.22 3.06 -6.11
C PHE A 84 5.71 2.04 -5.08
N THR A 85 5.74 2.43 -3.82
CA THR A 85 6.13 1.58 -2.70
C THR A 85 4.94 1.40 -1.77
N THR A 86 4.33 0.21 -1.79
CA THR A 86 2.93 0.01 -1.39
C THR A 86 2.75 -0.56 0.00
N SER A 87 3.69 -0.36 0.92
CA SER A 87 3.54 -0.77 2.31
C SER A 87 4.14 0.24 3.28
N PHE A 88 3.53 0.37 4.47
CA PHE A 88 3.97 1.29 5.51
C PHE A 88 5.47 1.12 5.85
N GLY A 89 5.94 -0.11 6.00
CA GLY A 89 7.33 -0.40 6.32
C GLY A 89 8.34 -0.09 5.20
N PHE A 90 7.87 0.23 4.00
CA PHE A 90 8.73 0.73 2.92
C PHE A 90 9.07 2.22 3.05
N MET A 91 8.51 2.94 4.04
CA MET A 91 8.70 4.39 4.20
C MET A 91 10.17 4.81 4.29
N ASN A 92 10.90 4.25 5.27
CA ASN A 92 12.32 4.59 5.46
C ASN A 92 13.21 4.06 4.30
N PRO A 93 13.03 2.83 3.79
CA PRO A 93 13.70 2.36 2.59
C PRO A 93 13.51 3.28 1.39
N THR A 94 12.28 3.73 1.12
CA THR A 94 11.97 4.65 0.03
C THR A 94 12.71 5.97 0.18
N LEU A 95 12.65 6.60 1.35
CA LEU A 95 13.36 7.85 1.62
C LEU A 95 14.88 7.73 1.47
N LYS A 96 15.45 6.58 1.88
CA LYS A 96 16.88 6.32 1.73
C LYS A 96 17.27 6.29 0.25
N VAL A 97 16.54 5.51 -0.56
CA VAL A 97 16.84 5.37 -1.99
C VAL A 97 16.56 6.66 -2.75
N ALA A 98 15.48 7.38 -2.42
CA ALA A 98 15.10 8.62 -3.09
C ALA A 98 16.20 9.70 -3.04
N LYS A 99 16.98 9.75 -1.96
CA LYS A 99 18.13 10.68 -1.83
C LYS A 99 19.22 10.41 -2.84
N GLU A 100 19.41 9.16 -3.23
CA GLU A 100 20.41 8.76 -4.22
C GLU A 100 19.92 8.97 -5.66
N PHE A 101 18.60 9.02 -5.88
CA PHE A 101 17.96 9.07 -7.20
C PHE A 101 17.01 10.28 -7.32
N SER A 102 17.55 11.49 -7.23
CA SER A 102 16.78 12.74 -7.16
C SER A 102 15.90 13.06 -8.37
N LYS A 103 16.11 12.39 -9.50
CA LYS A 103 15.31 12.57 -10.73
C LYS A 103 14.13 11.59 -10.83
N ILE A 104 14.05 10.60 -9.94
CA ILE A 104 12.96 9.62 -9.90
C ILE A 104 11.92 10.09 -8.90
N ASN A 105 10.64 9.98 -9.26
CA ASN A 105 9.53 10.22 -8.35
C ASN A 105 9.17 8.95 -7.59
N PHE A 106 8.97 9.06 -6.29
CA PHE A 106 8.54 7.97 -5.44
C PHE A 106 7.19 8.28 -4.82
N GLU A 107 6.25 7.35 -5.00
CA GLU A 107 4.90 7.42 -4.44
C GLU A 107 4.76 6.34 -3.37
N HIS A 108 4.67 6.76 -2.10
CA HIS A 108 4.66 5.86 -0.97
C HIS A 108 3.26 5.76 -0.32
N ALA A 109 2.75 4.53 -0.22
CA ALA A 109 1.46 4.26 0.40
C ALA A 109 1.53 4.34 1.92
N THR A 110 0.61 5.09 2.52
CA THR A 110 0.32 5.15 3.97
C THR A 110 1.40 5.73 4.88
N GLY A 111 2.56 6.09 4.35
CA GLY A 111 3.59 6.77 5.11
C GLY A 111 3.23 8.22 5.45
N TYR A 112 4.02 8.82 6.33
CA TYR A 112 3.85 10.22 6.75
C TYR A 112 5.10 11.09 6.48
N LYS A 113 6.22 10.46 6.13
CA LYS A 113 7.45 11.20 5.78
C LYS A 113 7.51 11.45 4.28
N ARG A 114 7.90 12.67 3.90
CA ARG A 114 8.03 13.11 2.51
C ARG A 114 9.43 13.69 2.27
N ASP A 115 9.81 13.81 1.00
CA ASP A 115 11.00 14.49 0.55
C ASP A 115 10.71 15.17 -0.81
N LYS A 116 11.69 15.84 -1.40
CA LYS A 116 11.53 16.59 -2.66
C LYS A 116 10.95 15.75 -3.80
N ASN A 117 11.29 14.46 -3.83
CA ASN A 117 10.86 13.48 -4.82
C ASN A 117 10.13 12.29 -4.20
N VAL A 118 9.61 12.44 -2.97
CA VAL A 118 8.79 11.42 -2.29
C VAL A 118 7.46 12.02 -1.87
N SER A 119 6.39 11.55 -2.48
CA SER A 119 5.01 11.82 -2.08
C SER A 119 4.44 10.67 -1.27
N THR A 120 3.34 10.93 -0.58
CA THR A 120 2.59 9.89 0.14
C THR A 120 1.13 9.92 -0.27
N TYR A 121 0.51 8.74 -0.37
CA TYR A 121 -0.91 8.60 -0.62
C TYR A 121 -1.55 7.63 0.37
N SER A 122 -2.84 7.77 0.62
CA SER A 122 -3.61 6.90 1.49
C SER A 122 -5.10 7.05 1.17
N ALA A 123 -5.90 6.10 1.66
CA ALA A 123 -7.34 6.20 1.66
C ALA A 123 -7.88 6.25 3.10
N ARG A 124 -9.14 6.66 3.25
CA ARG A 124 -9.82 6.72 4.56
C ARG A 124 -10.41 5.35 4.91
N PHE A 125 -9.55 4.36 5.10
CA PHE A 125 -9.95 2.98 5.40
C PHE A 125 -10.83 2.86 6.65
N TYR A 126 -10.67 3.76 7.62
CA TYR A 126 -11.50 3.81 8.83
C TYR A 126 -12.99 4.05 8.53
N GLU A 127 -13.37 4.64 7.39
CA GLU A 127 -14.76 4.79 6.99
C GLU A 127 -15.39 3.43 6.68
N GLY A 128 -14.69 2.56 5.95
CA GLY A 128 -15.12 1.18 5.76
C GLY A 128 -15.18 0.39 7.07
N ARG A 129 -14.21 0.60 7.97
CA ARG A 129 -14.21 -0.01 9.30
C ARG A 129 -15.40 0.44 10.15
N HIS A 130 -15.82 1.71 10.02
CA HIS A 130 -17.04 2.22 10.68
C HIS A 130 -18.27 1.44 10.21
N VAL A 131 -18.45 1.27 8.90
CA VAL A 131 -19.59 0.49 8.35
C VAL A 131 -19.56 -0.95 8.85
N ILE A 132 -18.41 -1.61 8.82
CA ILE A 132 -18.24 -2.98 9.35
C ILE A 132 -18.60 -3.03 10.83
N GLY A 133 -18.21 -2.03 11.62
CA GLY A 133 -18.53 -1.93 13.03
C GLY A 133 -20.04 -1.83 13.29
N LEU A 134 -20.76 -1.01 12.53
CA LEU A 134 -22.22 -0.92 12.62
C LEU A 134 -22.90 -2.28 12.35
N ILE A 135 -22.46 -2.98 11.31
CA ILE A 135 -22.98 -4.30 10.94
C ILE A 135 -22.70 -5.31 12.07
N ALA A 136 -21.44 -5.41 12.50
CA ALA A 136 -21.04 -6.34 13.54
C ALA A 136 -21.76 -6.08 14.87
N GLY A 137 -21.91 -4.82 15.27
CA GLY A 137 -22.63 -4.43 16.48
C GLY A 137 -24.10 -4.82 16.47
N LYS A 138 -24.76 -4.76 15.30
CA LYS A 138 -26.15 -5.19 15.12
C LYS A 138 -26.31 -6.70 15.02
N MET A 139 -25.32 -7.41 14.47
CA MET A 139 -25.41 -8.85 14.17
C MET A 139 -24.92 -9.73 15.31
N THR A 140 -24.05 -9.24 16.20
CA THR A 140 -23.50 -10.05 17.28
C THR A 140 -24.59 -10.58 18.20
N LYS A 141 -24.50 -11.86 18.55
CA LYS A 141 -25.40 -12.54 19.50
C LYS A 141 -24.81 -12.63 20.91
N THR A 142 -23.49 -12.55 21.02
CA THR A 142 -22.74 -12.67 22.29
C THR A 142 -22.30 -11.33 22.87
N ASN A 143 -22.51 -10.24 22.15
CA ASN A 143 -21.94 -8.92 22.43
C ASN A 143 -20.39 -8.91 22.42
N THR A 144 -19.75 -9.96 21.89
CA THR A 144 -18.32 -10.03 21.73
C THR A 144 -17.98 -10.10 20.25
N ILE A 145 -17.06 -9.26 19.80
CA ILE A 145 -16.56 -9.21 18.43
C ILE A 145 -15.06 -9.48 18.46
N GLY A 146 -14.64 -10.52 17.73
CA GLY A 146 -13.23 -10.78 17.48
C GLY A 146 -12.69 -9.87 16.38
N TYR A 147 -11.47 -9.35 16.57
CA TYR A 147 -10.76 -8.54 15.59
C TYR A 147 -9.34 -9.06 15.41
N ILE A 148 -9.00 -9.42 14.18
CA ILE A 148 -7.64 -9.84 13.82
C ILE A 148 -6.92 -8.62 13.25
N ALA A 149 -5.81 -8.22 13.86
CA ALA A 149 -5.05 -7.03 13.52
C ALA A 149 -3.61 -7.38 13.12
N SER A 150 -3.05 -6.64 12.17
CA SER A 150 -1.71 -6.88 11.62
C SER A 150 -0.61 -6.36 12.55
N PHE A 151 -0.35 -5.06 12.51
CA PHE A 151 0.67 -4.39 13.31
C PHE A 151 0.09 -3.18 14.06
N PRO A 152 0.56 -2.84 15.26
CA PRO A 152 0.03 -1.75 16.06
C PRO A 152 0.53 -0.36 15.58
N ILE A 153 0.34 -0.07 14.31
CA ILE A 153 0.62 1.24 13.71
C ILE A 153 -0.63 2.14 13.79
N PRO A 154 -0.48 3.47 13.71
CA PRO A 154 -1.60 4.41 13.86
C PRO A 154 -2.78 4.16 12.94
N GLU A 155 -2.55 3.77 11.69
CA GLU A 155 -3.59 3.44 10.72
C GLU A 155 -4.46 2.25 11.19
N VAL A 156 -3.82 1.18 11.65
CA VAL A 156 -4.50 -0.05 12.11
C VAL A 156 -5.28 0.22 13.40
N VAL A 157 -4.65 0.90 14.36
CA VAL A 157 -5.31 1.30 15.63
C VAL A 157 -6.52 2.19 15.35
N ARG A 158 -6.40 3.15 14.46
CA ARG A 158 -7.52 4.02 14.02
C ARG A 158 -8.68 3.19 13.43
N GLY A 159 -8.37 2.18 12.62
CA GLY A 159 -9.35 1.27 12.05
C GLY A 159 -10.10 0.47 13.11
N ILE A 160 -9.39 -0.09 14.08
CA ILE A 160 -9.99 -0.82 15.23
C ILE A 160 -10.91 0.12 16.00
N ASN A 161 -10.44 1.32 16.34
CA ASN A 161 -11.23 2.30 17.09
C ASN A 161 -12.50 2.72 16.33
N ALA A 162 -12.40 2.94 15.02
CA ALA A 162 -13.56 3.27 14.19
C ALA A 162 -14.60 2.15 14.20
N ALA A 163 -14.19 0.90 14.04
CA ALA A 163 -15.07 -0.26 14.11
C ALA A 163 -15.71 -0.41 15.50
N TYR A 164 -14.90 -0.28 16.57
CA TYR A 164 -15.40 -0.38 17.95
C TYR A 164 -16.43 0.70 18.28
N LEU A 165 -16.13 1.96 18.00
CA LEU A 165 -17.03 3.08 18.28
C LEU A 165 -18.34 2.96 17.50
N ALA A 166 -18.27 2.53 16.24
CA ALA A 166 -19.44 2.28 15.42
C ALA A 166 -20.30 1.13 15.98
N ALA A 167 -19.68 0.01 16.35
CA ALA A 167 -20.38 -1.11 16.96
C ALA A 167 -21.05 -0.69 18.28
N LYS A 168 -20.34 0.07 19.10
CA LYS A 168 -20.82 0.55 20.40
C LYS A 168 -21.98 1.54 20.26
N SER A 169 -22.04 2.31 19.20
CA SER A 169 -23.14 3.26 18.95
C SER A 169 -24.48 2.57 18.71
N VAL A 170 -24.48 1.33 18.20
CA VAL A 170 -25.70 0.53 17.94
C VAL A 170 -25.89 -0.60 18.95
N ASN A 171 -24.87 -0.95 19.71
CA ASN A 171 -24.90 -1.96 20.77
C ASN A 171 -23.96 -1.54 21.93
N PRO A 172 -24.47 -0.83 22.96
CA PRO A 172 -23.65 -0.38 24.08
C PRO A 172 -22.96 -1.49 24.89
N GLN A 173 -23.42 -2.74 24.78
CA GLN A 173 -22.85 -3.90 25.49
C GLN A 173 -21.65 -4.52 24.79
N VAL A 174 -21.36 -4.08 23.56
CA VAL A 174 -20.33 -4.72 22.74
C VAL A 174 -18.92 -4.61 23.36
N LYS A 175 -18.18 -5.71 23.25
CA LYS A 175 -16.77 -5.81 23.61
C LYS A 175 -15.98 -6.27 22.40
N PHE A 176 -14.76 -5.76 22.24
CA PHE A 176 -13.81 -6.25 21.22
C PHE A 176 -12.70 -7.05 21.88
N LYS A 177 -12.40 -8.21 21.28
CA LYS A 177 -11.19 -8.99 21.57
C LYS A 177 -10.28 -8.87 20.35
N VAL A 178 -9.05 -8.41 20.54
CA VAL A 178 -8.09 -8.17 19.46
C VAL A 178 -6.93 -9.12 19.56
N ILE A 179 -6.60 -9.81 18.45
CA ILE A 179 -5.37 -10.59 18.32
C ILE A 179 -4.48 -9.94 17.26
N TRP A 180 -3.22 -9.70 17.64
CA TRP A 180 -2.19 -9.17 16.76
C TRP A 180 -1.40 -10.31 16.13
N VAL A 181 -1.48 -10.46 14.80
CA VAL A 181 -0.80 -11.55 14.07
C VAL A 181 0.60 -11.19 13.59
N SER A 182 0.99 -9.92 13.70
CA SER A 182 2.33 -9.42 13.33
C SER A 182 2.73 -9.78 11.89
N THR A 183 1.76 -9.74 10.99
CA THR A 183 1.95 -9.91 9.54
C THR A 183 0.88 -9.11 8.78
N TRP A 184 1.16 -8.72 7.55
CA TRP A 184 0.17 -8.08 6.69
C TRP A 184 -0.74 -9.08 5.99
N PHE A 185 -0.20 -10.24 5.62
CA PHE A 185 -0.95 -11.30 4.97
C PHE A 185 -0.32 -12.66 5.30
N ASP A 186 -1.05 -13.48 6.04
CA ASP A 186 -0.67 -14.86 6.37
C ASP A 186 -1.95 -15.66 6.70
N PRO A 187 -2.53 -16.34 5.69
CA PRO A 187 -3.79 -17.08 5.87
C PRO A 187 -3.75 -18.10 7.01
N GLY A 188 -2.59 -18.72 7.28
CA GLY A 188 -2.41 -19.67 8.37
C GLY A 188 -2.55 -19.00 9.74
N LYS A 189 -1.78 -17.95 9.98
CA LYS A 189 -1.86 -17.18 11.24
C LYS A 189 -3.22 -16.53 11.44
N GLU A 190 -3.85 -16.07 10.38
CA GLU A 190 -5.18 -15.47 10.43
C GLU A 190 -6.24 -16.50 10.80
N ALA A 191 -6.17 -17.72 10.23
CA ALA A 191 -7.04 -18.83 10.59
C ALA A 191 -6.84 -19.25 12.06
N ASP A 192 -5.60 -19.37 12.53
CA ASP A 192 -5.29 -19.71 13.91
C ASP A 192 -5.83 -18.64 14.88
N ALA A 193 -5.66 -17.36 14.55
CA ALA A 193 -6.20 -16.26 15.34
C ALA A 193 -7.74 -16.25 15.37
N ALA A 194 -8.38 -16.56 14.25
CA ALA A 194 -9.83 -16.66 14.18
C ALA A 194 -10.35 -17.80 15.07
N ASN A 195 -9.75 -18.99 14.99
CA ASN A 195 -10.09 -20.12 15.84
C ASN A 195 -9.89 -19.80 17.34
N ALA A 196 -8.77 -19.18 17.69
CA ALA A 196 -8.50 -18.78 19.06
C ALA A 196 -9.54 -17.76 19.61
N LEU A 197 -10.03 -16.85 18.77
CA LEU A 197 -11.12 -15.92 19.14
C LEU A 197 -12.45 -16.65 19.31
N ILE A 198 -12.77 -17.61 18.46
CA ILE A 198 -13.99 -18.44 18.57
C ILE A 198 -13.98 -19.26 19.85
N ASP A 199 -12.86 -19.90 20.17
CA ASP A 199 -12.70 -20.74 21.38
C ASP A 199 -12.81 -19.94 22.68
N GLN A 200 -12.56 -18.64 22.62
CA GLN A 200 -12.69 -17.73 23.75
C GLN A 200 -14.12 -17.17 23.97
N GLY A 201 -15.05 -17.46 23.08
CA GLY A 201 -16.43 -16.97 23.13
C GLY A 201 -16.52 -15.55 22.60
#